data_efe4f3f342a1da71ada3059d6f0c46d4
#
_entry.id   efe4f3f342a1da71ada3059d6f0c46d4
#
_cell.length_a   1.000
_cell.length_b   1.000
_cell.length_c   1.000
_cell.angle_alpha   90.00
_cell.angle_beta   90.00
_cell.angle_gamma   90.00
#
_symmetry.space_group_name_H-M   'P 1'
#
loop_
_entity.id
_entity.type
_entity.pdbx_description
1 polymer ?
#
loop_
_entity_poly.entity_id
_entity_poly.type
_entity_poly.pdbx_seq_one_letter_code
_entity_poly.pdbx_strand_id
1 'polypeptide(L)'
;MNELALFAGAGGGLLATQMLGFRTVCAVELDWYCRCVLTQRQNDGCFRTPFPIWDDIRTFDGRPWRGIVDVVTGGFPCQAYSSAAAGKNTADDLWPEMRRVVADVAPRCVFAENVSRVAIDQAADDLEQMGYKTKAILLSAADLGADHIRERYWLLAYPDNESKLLRQFHAKVGFLQGLETSVWSSDPRDSRISDGMAYRVERYKAIGNGQVPAVAATAFALLVARGDI
;
A
#
# COMPACT_ATOMS: atom_id res chain seq x y z
N MET A 1 -3.59 -14.88 -1.70
CA MET A 1 -3.99 -14.03 -2.85
C MET A 1 -2.75 -13.61 -3.61
N ASN A 2 -2.86 -13.51 -4.93
CA ASN A 2 -1.83 -12.93 -5.78
C ASN A 2 -2.01 -11.41 -5.80
N GLU A 3 -0.94 -10.69 -5.48
CA GLU A 3 -0.92 -9.23 -5.37
C GLU A 3 -0.18 -8.59 -6.55
N LEU A 4 -0.77 -7.56 -7.13
CA LEU A 4 -0.09 -6.56 -7.94
C LEU A 4 0.07 -5.29 -7.10
N ALA A 5 1.30 -4.93 -6.76
CA ALA A 5 1.61 -3.76 -5.95
C ALA A 5 2.00 -2.57 -6.83
N LEU A 6 1.18 -1.53 -6.84
CA LEU A 6 1.43 -0.27 -7.54
C LEU A 6 2.05 0.74 -6.55
N PHE A 7 2.94 1.59 -7.06
CA PHE A 7 3.65 2.59 -6.23
C PHE A 7 4.34 1.94 -5.03
N ALA A 8 5.03 0.85 -5.28
CA ALA A 8 5.54 -0.09 -4.26
C ALA A 8 6.55 0.55 -3.29
N GLY A 9 7.15 1.70 -3.65
CA GLY A 9 8.17 2.35 -2.84
C GLY A 9 9.31 1.41 -2.48
N ALA A 10 9.84 1.55 -1.29
CA ALA A 10 10.84 0.62 -0.77
C ALA A 10 10.26 -0.71 -0.22
N GLY A 11 8.97 -1.00 -0.45
CA GLY A 11 8.34 -2.28 -0.12
C GLY A 11 7.68 -2.36 1.26
N GLY A 12 7.34 -1.23 1.88
CA GLY A 12 6.61 -1.25 3.16
C GLY A 12 5.23 -1.92 3.05
N GLY A 13 4.47 -1.58 1.99
CA GLY A 13 3.19 -2.22 1.69
C GLY A 13 3.32 -3.70 1.36
N LEU A 14 4.36 -4.08 0.60
CA LEU A 14 4.66 -5.48 0.28
C LEU A 14 4.94 -6.33 1.52
N LEU A 15 5.62 -5.77 2.52
CA LEU A 15 5.82 -6.46 3.80
C LEU A 15 4.49 -6.62 4.55
N ALA A 16 3.62 -5.61 4.51
CA ALA A 16 2.30 -5.68 5.12
C ALA A 16 1.45 -6.80 4.48
N THR A 17 1.40 -6.85 3.16
CA THR A 17 0.62 -7.87 2.45
C THR A 17 1.23 -9.27 2.60
N GLN A 18 2.55 -9.38 2.73
CA GLN A 18 3.21 -10.64 3.09
C GLN A 18 2.81 -11.11 4.50
N MET A 19 2.67 -10.20 5.49
CA MET A 19 2.14 -10.53 6.83
C MET A 19 0.70 -11.06 6.74
N LEU A 20 -0.11 -10.53 5.83
CA LEU A 20 -1.47 -11.01 5.53
C LEU A 20 -1.49 -12.34 4.73
N GLY A 21 -0.34 -12.87 4.36
CA GLY A 21 -0.20 -14.11 3.60
C GLY A 21 -0.45 -13.96 2.10
N PHE A 22 -0.33 -12.73 1.55
CA PHE A 22 -0.39 -12.51 0.11
C PHE A 22 0.93 -12.89 -0.56
N ARG A 23 0.84 -13.16 -1.85
CA ARG A 23 1.99 -13.38 -2.72
C ARG A 23 2.06 -12.25 -3.74
N THR A 24 3.06 -11.41 -3.66
CA THR A 24 3.33 -10.42 -4.69
C THR A 24 3.74 -11.14 -5.98
N VAL A 25 3.06 -10.85 -7.08
CA VAL A 25 3.36 -11.42 -8.40
C VAL A 25 3.98 -10.40 -9.35
N CYS A 26 3.78 -9.11 -9.08
CA CYS A 26 4.44 -8.00 -9.76
C CYS A 26 4.38 -6.75 -8.89
N ALA A 27 5.39 -5.89 -9.01
CA ALA A 27 5.41 -4.55 -8.45
C ALA A 27 5.62 -3.50 -9.53
N VAL A 28 5.05 -2.30 -9.36
CA VAL A 28 5.29 -1.14 -10.22
C VAL A 28 5.84 -0.01 -9.35
N GLU A 29 7.04 0.52 -9.70
CA GLU A 29 7.70 1.57 -8.94
C GLU A 29 8.58 2.44 -9.83
N LEU A 30 8.29 3.73 -9.87
CA LEU A 30 8.99 4.69 -10.74
C LEU A 30 10.36 5.10 -10.20
N ASP A 31 10.50 5.23 -8.89
CA ASP A 31 11.73 5.70 -8.27
C ASP A 31 12.84 4.66 -8.37
N TRP A 32 13.92 5.03 -9.04
CA TRP A 32 15.06 4.13 -9.28
C TRP A 32 15.66 3.60 -7.97
N TYR A 33 15.81 4.47 -6.96
CA TYR A 33 16.37 4.05 -5.67
C TYR A 33 15.48 3.01 -4.99
N CYS A 34 14.16 3.22 -5.00
CA CYS A 34 13.20 2.27 -4.46
C CYS A 34 13.25 0.93 -5.20
N ARG A 35 13.38 0.92 -6.55
CA ARG A 35 13.55 -0.32 -7.31
C ARG A 35 14.85 -1.08 -6.92
N CYS A 36 15.95 -0.36 -6.73
CA CYS A 36 17.19 -0.98 -6.23
C CYS A 36 17.00 -1.60 -4.83
N VAL A 37 16.30 -0.91 -3.93
CA VAL A 37 15.99 -1.42 -2.59
C VAL A 37 15.10 -2.67 -2.67
N LEU A 38 14.08 -2.66 -3.51
CA LEU A 38 13.21 -3.83 -3.72
C LEU A 38 13.98 -5.03 -4.25
N THR A 39 14.86 -4.81 -5.25
CA THR A 39 15.72 -5.86 -5.82
C THR A 39 16.65 -6.43 -4.75
N GLN A 40 17.30 -5.56 -3.97
CA GLN A 40 18.19 -6.00 -2.88
C GLN A 40 17.40 -6.83 -1.84
N ARG A 41 16.23 -6.37 -1.43
CA ARG A 41 15.39 -7.12 -0.47
C ARG A 41 14.93 -8.47 -0.99
N GLN A 42 14.70 -8.61 -2.30
CA GLN A 42 14.42 -9.92 -2.91
C GLN A 42 15.66 -10.83 -2.80
N ASN A 43 16.86 -10.32 -3.12
CA ASN A 43 18.10 -11.06 -3.03
C ASN A 43 18.44 -11.46 -1.58
N ASP A 44 18.11 -10.62 -0.61
CA ASP A 44 18.29 -10.87 0.83
C ASP A 44 17.23 -11.82 1.41
N GLY A 45 16.26 -12.28 0.61
CA GLY A 45 15.19 -13.18 1.05
C GLY A 45 14.15 -12.53 1.94
N CYS A 46 14.03 -11.19 1.94
CA CYS A 46 12.98 -10.49 2.70
C CYS A 46 11.57 -10.79 2.19
N PHE A 47 11.44 -11.11 0.90
CA PHE A 47 10.20 -11.54 0.28
C PHE A 47 10.23 -13.04 0.01
N ARG A 48 9.08 -13.71 0.24
CA ARG A 48 8.97 -15.18 0.13
C ARG A 48 9.23 -15.73 -1.27
N THR A 49 8.87 -14.94 -2.29
CA THR A 49 9.05 -15.31 -3.70
C THR A 49 9.52 -14.09 -4.48
N PRO A 50 10.43 -14.24 -5.44
CA PRO A 50 10.80 -13.14 -6.32
C PRO A 50 9.63 -12.76 -7.24
N PHE A 51 9.61 -11.50 -7.64
CA PHE A 51 8.62 -10.91 -8.54
C PHE A 51 9.27 -9.88 -9.47
N PRO A 52 8.77 -9.68 -10.69
CA PRO A 52 9.23 -8.62 -11.57
C PRO A 52 8.83 -7.24 -11.04
N ILE A 53 9.66 -6.24 -11.34
CA ILE A 53 9.42 -4.84 -11.02
C ILE A 53 9.32 -4.07 -12.34
N TRP A 54 8.17 -3.46 -12.61
CA TRP A 54 7.94 -2.54 -13.72
C TRP A 54 8.26 -1.11 -13.27
N ASP A 55 8.75 -0.28 -14.16
CA ASP A 55 9.22 1.06 -13.79
C ASP A 55 8.14 2.14 -13.82
N ASP A 56 7.33 2.25 -14.85
CA ASP A 56 6.35 3.34 -15.00
C ASP A 56 4.91 2.81 -15.18
N ILE A 57 4.04 3.19 -14.26
CA ILE A 57 2.63 2.80 -14.30
C ILE A 57 1.93 3.25 -15.58
N ARG A 58 2.36 4.36 -16.19
CA ARG A 58 1.76 4.91 -17.44
C ARG A 58 1.95 3.95 -18.62
N THR A 59 3.02 3.15 -18.60
CA THR A 59 3.34 2.17 -19.63
C THR A 59 2.97 0.73 -19.23
N PHE A 60 2.51 0.52 -18.00
CA PHE A 60 2.14 -0.80 -17.51
C PHE A 60 0.83 -1.28 -18.15
N ASP A 61 0.85 -2.44 -18.79
CA ASP A 61 -0.33 -3.11 -19.32
C ASP A 61 -0.90 -4.08 -18.28
N GLY A 62 -2.07 -3.75 -17.72
CA GLY A 62 -2.76 -4.57 -16.73
C GLY A 62 -3.51 -5.79 -17.31
N ARG A 63 -3.82 -5.79 -18.61
CA ARG A 63 -4.67 -6.80 -19.26
C ARG A 63 -4.14 -8.23 -19.15
N PRO A 64 -2.82 -8.50 -19.30
CA PRO A 64 -2.27 -9.84 -19.11
C PRO A 64 -2.41 -10.39 -17.69
N TRP A 65 -2.68 -9.54 -16.71
CA TRP A 65 -2.79 -9.89 -15.30
C TRP A 65 -4.21 -10.24 -14.87
N ARG A 66 -5.19 -10.04 -15.75
CA ARG A 66 -6.59 -10.39 -15.49
C ARG A 66 -6.74 -11.89 -15.24
N GLY A 67 -7.39 -12.23 -14.12
CA GLY A 67 -7.56 -13.62 -13.67
C GLY A 67 -6.33 -14.24 -13.00
N ILE A 68 -5.18 -13.55 -12.99
CA ILE A 68 -3.98 -13.95 -12.28
C ILE A 68 -3.89 -13.23 -10.93
N VAL A 69 -4.19 -11.92 -10.93
CA VAL A 69 -4.13 -11.04 -9.76
C VAL A 69 -5.47 -11.05 -9.04
N ASP A 70 -5.42 -11.32 -7.74
CA ASP A 70 -6.59 -11.27 -6.86
C ASP A 70 -6.76 -9.88 -6.25
N VAL A 71 -5.65 -9.19 -5.92
CA VAL A 71 -5.66 -7.88 -5.27
C VAL A 71 -4.70 -6.92 -5.94
N VAL A 72 -5.17 -5.69 -6.18
CA VAL A 72 -4.33 -4.55 -6.53
C VAL A 72 -4.15 -3.68 -5.29
N THR A 73 -2.90 -3.41 -4.93
CA THR A 73 -2.56 -2.55 -3.79
C THR A 73 -1.79 -1.33 -4.24
N GLY A 74 -1.89 -0.20 -3.53
CA GLY A 74 -1.08 0.98 -3.84
C GLY A 74 -1.36 2.19 -2.97
N GLY A 75 -0.27 2.91 -2.60
CA GLY A 75 -0.32 4.26 -2.06
C GLY A 75 -0.13 5.26 -3.20
N PHE A 76 -1.20 5.67 -3.86
CA PHE A 76 -1.10 6.51 -5.06
C PHE A 76 -0.71 7.95 -4.72
N PRO A 77 0.24 8.56 -5.47
CA PRO A 77 0.60 9.96 -5.29
C PRO A 77 -0.59 10.88 -5.57
N CYS A 78 -0.90 11.76 -4.62
CA CYS A 78 -1.89 12.81 -4.77
C CYS A 78 -1.31 14.09 -4.16
N GLN A 79 -0.43 14.75 -4.88
CA GLN A 79 0.28 15.91 -4.35
C GLN A 79 -0.52 17.22 -4.44
N ALA A 80 -1.61 17.26 -5.18
CA ALA A 80 -2.49 18.42 -5.27
C ALA A 80 -3.08 18.84 -3.91
N TYR A 81 -3.11 17.92 -2.93
CA TYR A 81 -3.71 18.13 -1.60
C TYR A 81 -2.69 18.04 -0.44
N SER A 82 -1.41 17.86 -0.72
CA SER A 82 -0.39 17.77 0.33
C SER A 82 -0.03 19.16 0.85
N SER A 83 -0.38 19.45 2.10
CA SER A 83 -0.01 20.68 2.81
C SER A 83 1.52 20.89 2.98
N ALA A 84 2.30 19.82 2.85
CA ALA A 84 3.77 19.85 2.92
C ALA A 84 4.43 20.52 1.71
N ALA A 85 3.72 20.70 0.61
CA ALA A 85 4.29 21.19 -0.66
C ALA A 85 4.27 22.72 -0.82
N ALA A 86 3.76 23.48 0.15
CA ALA A 86 3.80 24.96 0.17
C ALA A 86 3.58 25.64 -1.20
N GLY A 87 2.62 25.16 -1.99
CA GLY A 87 2.24 25.79 -3.27
C GLY A 87 3.18 25.56 -4.45
N LYS A 88 4.22 24.73 -4.34
CA LYS A 88 5.15 24.37 -5.44
C LYS A 88 4.95 22.94 -5.94
N ASN A 89 3.72 22.51 -6.07
CA ASN A 89 3.44 21.13 -6.41
C ASN A 89 3.39 20.92 -7.92
N THR A 90 4.36 20.21 -8.46
CA THR A 90 4.45 19.81 -9.87
C THR A 90 4.27 18.29 -10.07
N ALA A 91 3.88 17.56 -9.03
CA ALA A 91 3.72 16.13 -9.17
C ALA A 91 2.32 15.77 -9.67
N ASP A 92 2.29 14.82 -10.58
CA ASP A 92 1.06 14.33 -11.21
C ASP A 92 0.16 13.62 -10.20
N ASP A 93 -1.15 13.79 -10.33
CA ASP A 93 -2.12 12.88 -9.76
C ASP A 93 -2.08 11.57 -10.55
N LEU A 94 -1.69 10.47 -9.90
CA LEU A 94 -1.60 9.16 -10.54
C LEU A 94 -2.77 8.21 -10.17
N TRP A 95 -3.82 8.72 -9.55
CA TRP A 95 -5.05 7.95 -9.35
C TRP A 95 -5.66 7.49 -10.69
N PRO A 96 -5.76 8.32 -11.75
CA PRO A 96 -6.27 7.87 -13.05
C PRO A 96 -5.54 6.65 -13.61
N GLU A 97 -4.21 6.58 -13.43
CA GLU A 97 -3.41 5.43 -13.87
C GLU A 97 -3.67 4.19 -13.02
N MET A 98 -3.78 4.32 -11.70
CA MET A 98 -4.17 3.21 -10.85
C MET A 98 -5.56 2.69 -11.21
N ARG A 99 -6.53 3.58 -11.41
CA ARG A 99 -7.89 3.25 -11.85
C ARG A 99 -7.88 2.49 -13.18
N ARG A 100 -7.07 2.93 -14.16
CA ARG A 100 -6.89 2.24 -15.45
C ARG A 100 -6.39 0.81 -15.25
N VAL A 101 -5.35 0.63 -14.44
CA VAL A 101 -4.80 -0.70 -14.15
C VAL A 101 -5.84 -1.57 -13.43
N VAL A 102 -6.62 -1.02 -12.50
CA VAL A 102 -7.73 -1.75 -11.85
C VAL A 102 -8.78 -2.20 -12.87
N ALA A 103 -9.14 -1.35 -13.84
CA ALA A 103 -10.08 -1.71 -14.92
C ALA A 103 -9.52 -2.82 -15.82
N ASP A 104 -8.24 -2.76 -16.14
CA ASP A 104 -7.56 -3.77 -16.96
C ASP A 104 -7.50 -5.12 -16.25
N VAL A 105 -7.10 -5.14 -15.00
CA VAL A 105 -6.90 -6.35 -14.18
C VAL A 105 -8.23 -6.94 -13.72
N ALA A 106 -9.22 -6.10 -13.38
CA ALA A 106 -10.48 -6.46 -12.73
C ALA A 106 -10.26 -7.38 -11.49
N PRO A 107 -9.50 -6.91 -10.49
CA PRO A 107 -9.13 -7.74 -9.34
C PRO A 107 -10.34 -8.01 -8.44
N ARG A 108 -10.22 -9.02 -7.58
CA ARG A 108 -11.24 -9.34 -6.55
C ARG A 108 -11.30 -8.28 -5.44
N CYS A 109 -10.21 -7.57 -5.18
CA CYS A 109 -10.24 -6.40 -4.30
C CYS A 109 -9.14 -5.39 -4.66
N VAL A 110 -9.35 -4.15 -4.23
CA VAL A 110 -8.38 -3.05 -4.31
C VAL A 110 -8.12 -2.54 -2.91
N PHE A 111 -6.85 -2.39 -2.54
CA PHE A 111 -6.45 -1.80 -1.27
C PHE A 111 -5.57 -0.59 -1.53
N ALA A 112 -6.11 0.60 -1.29
CA ALA A 112 -5.47 1.87 -1.59
C ALA A 112 -5.17 2.68 -0.35
N GLU A 113 -4.17 3.55 -0.43
CA GLU A 113 -3.76 4.45 0.65
C GLU A 113 -3.49 5.85 0.12
N ASN A 114 -3.84 6.86 0.92
CA ASN A 114 -3.46 8.24 0.65
C ASN A 114 -3.36 9.07 1.94
N VAL A 115 -2.64 10.19 1.87
CA VAL A 115 -2.58 11.21 2.93
C VAL A 115 -3.82 12.10 2.94
N SER A 116 -4.54 12.19 1.82
CA SER A 116 -5.68 13.07 1.61
C SER A 116 -6.99 12.29 1.68
N ARG A 117 -7.91 12.73 2.55
CA ARG A 117 -9.26 12.20 2.57
C ARG A 117 -9.97 12.41 1.24
N VAL A 118 -9.85 13.60 0.65
CA VAL A 118 -10.50 13.94 -0.62
C VAL A 118 -10.07 12.98 -1.73
N ALA A 119 -8.77 12.62 -1.78
CA ALA A 119 -8.27 11.67 -2.77
C ALA A 119 -8.85 10.25 -2.56
N ILE A 120 -9.03 9.83 -1.31
CA ILE A 120 -9.65 8.53 -1.00
C ILE A 120 -11.16 8.54 -1.30
N ASP A 121 -11.86 9.62 -0.97
CA ASP A 121 -13.29 9.76 -1.29
C ASP A 121 -13.51 9.71 -2.83
N GLN A 122 -12.68 10.42 -3.61
CA GLN A 122 -12.71 10.32 -5.07
C GLN A 122 -12.40 8.91 -5.59
N ALA A 123 -11.41 8.24 -4.99
CA ALA A 123 -11.08 6.87 -5.36
C ALA A 123 -12.22 5.90 -5.05
N ALA A 124 -12.91 6.10 -3.92
CA ALA A 124 -14.08 5.32 -3.54
C ALA A 124 -15.21 5.48 -4.56
N ASP A 125 -15.57 6.74 -4.90
CA ASP A 125 -16.63 7.04 -5.87
C ASP A 125 -16.34 6.40 -7.25
N ASP A 126 -15.10 6.50 -7.72
CA ASP A 126 -14.70 5.91 -9.00
C ASP A 126 -14.77 4.37 -8.97
N LEU A 127 -14.35 3.73 -7.87
CA LEU A 127 -14.42 2.28 -7.72
C LEU A 127 -15.87 1.78 -7.58
N GLU A 128 -16.74 2.56 -6.93
CA GLU A 128 -18.18 2.26 -6.86
C GLU A 128 -18.83 2.31 -8.25
N GLN A 129 -18.47 3.29 -9.07
CA GLN A 129 -18.90 3.35 -10.47
C GLN A 129 -18.40 2.16 -11.30
N MET A 130 -17.30 1.52 -10.90
CA MET A 130 -16.78 0.29 -11.50
C MET A 130 -17.44 -0.98 -10.95
N GLY A 131 -18.40 -0.86 -10.01
CA GLY A 131 -19.15 -1.98 -9.44
C GLY A 131 -18.54 -2.59 -8.18
N TYR A 132 -17.59 -1.92 -7.55
CA TYR A 132 -17.08 -2.32 -6.24
C TYR A 132 -17.91 -1.69 -5.12
N LYS A 133 -17.98 -2.35 -3.98
CA LYS A 133 -18.33 -1.74 -2.69
C LYS A 133 -17.07 -1.22 -2.03
N THR A 134 -17.15 -0.11 -1.34
CA THR A 134 -16.00 0.52 -0.71
C THR A 134 -16.16 0.67 0.79
N LYS A 135 -15.04 0.63 1.51
CA LYS A 135 -14.91 0.97 2.93
C LYS A 135 -13.62 1.74 3.13
N ALA A 136 -13.67 2.80 3.92
CA ALA A 136 -12.49 3.58 4.23
C ALA A 136 -12.34 3.80 5.74
N ILE A 137 -11.09 3.89 6.21
CA ILE A 137 -10.73 4.25 7.58
C ILE A 137 -9.55 5.21 7.60
N LEU A 138 -9.47 6.02 8.65
CA LEU A 138 -8.26 6.72 9.06
C LEU A 138 -7.55 5.85 10.10
N LEU A 139 -6.25 5.61 9.92
CA LEU A 139 -5.42 4.90 10.89
C LEU A 139 -4.02 5.49 10.90
N SER A 140 -3.51 5.73 12.10
CA SER A 140 -2.18 6.27 12.36
C SER A 140 -1.24 5.21 12.93
N ALA A 141 0.06 5.44 12.81
CA ALA A 141 1.06 4.64 13.51
C ALA A 141 0.91 4.77 15.04
N ALA A 142 0.55 5.96 15.53
CA ALA A 142 0.29 6.20 16.95
C ALA A 142 -0.88 5.36 17.50
N ASP A 143 -1.91 5.06 16.69
CA ASP A 143 -3.04 4.21 17.08
C ASP A 143 -2.60 2.76 17.39
N LEU A 144 -1.43 2.36 16.89
CA LEU A 144 -0.80 1.06 17.12
C LEU A 144 0.34 1.13 18.12
N GLY A 145 0.46 2.23 18.88
CA GLY A 145 1.45 2.40 19.93
C GLY A 145 2.84 2.87 19.45
N ALA A 146 2.97 3.35 18.20
CA ALA A 146 4.21 3.99 17.77
C ALA A 146 4.38 5.37 18.42
N ASP A 147 5.63 5.79 18.59
CA ASP A 147 6.01 7.09 19.16
C ASP A 147 5.93 8.26 18.14
N HIS A 148 5.43 7.99 16.94
CA HIS A 148 5.25 8.98 15.88
C HIS A 148 3.84 8.96 15.30
N ILE A 149 3.37 10.15 14.90
CA ILE A 149 2.08 10.32 14.25
C ILE A 149 2.28 10.18 12.73
N ARG A 150 1.55 9.24 12.12
CA ARG A 150 1.52 9.06 10.67
C ARG A 150 0.12 8.66 10.24
N GLU A 151 -0.77 9.63 10.19
CA GLU A 151 -2.16 9.43 9.76
C GLU A 151 -2.23 9.15 8.26
N ARG A 152 -3.00 8.12 7.90
CA ARG A 152 -3.27 7.73 6.52
C ARG A 152 -4.70 7.28 6.37
N TYR A 153 -5.30 7.62 5.24
CA TYR A 153 -6.59 7.11 4.83
C TYR A 153 -6.39 5.84 4.02
N TRP A 154 -7.10 4.81 4.40
CA TRP A 154 -7.04 3.48 3.81
C TRP A 154 -8.38 3.14 3.21
N LEU A 155 -8.39 2.60 2.00
CA LEU A 155 -9.58 2.22 1.24
C LEU A 155 -9.49 0.76 0.86
N LEU A 156 -10.54 -0.01 1.14
CA LEU A 156 -10.74 -1.36 0.63
C LEU A 156 -11.97 -1.35 -0.28
N ALA A 157 -11.79 -1.80 -1.52
CA ALA A 157 -12.89 -2.01 -2.46
C ALA A 157 -12.97 -3.49 -2.85
N TYR A 158 -14.19 -4.03 -2.96
CA TYR A 158 -14.48 -5.44 -3.26
C TYR A 158 -15.82 -5.56 -3.97
N PRO A 159 -16.02 -6.57 -4.87
CA PRO A 159 -17.29 -6.83 -5.51
C PRO A 159 -18.38 -7.26 -4.51
N ASP A 160 -19.63 -6.94 -4.79
CA ASP A 160 -20.78 -7.21 -3.91
C ASP A 160 -20.94 -8.69 -3.53
N ASN A 161 -20.58 -9.60 -4.42
CA ASN A 161 -20.68 -11.07 -4.22
C ASN A 161 -19.52 -11.69 -3.43
N GLU A 162 -18.52 -10.90 -3.00
CA GLU A 162 -17.29 -11.37 -2.37
C GLU A 162 -17.31 -11.33 -0.83
N SER A 163 -18.46 -11.23 -0.21
CA SER A 163 -18.61 -11.34 1.26
C SER A 163 -17.99 -12.64 1.82
N LYS A 164 -17.93 -13.71 1.01
CA LYS A 164 -17.28 -14.97 1.36
C LYS A 164 -15.76 -14.85 1.42
N LEU A 165 -15.14 -14.06 0.53
CA LEU A 165 -13.71 -13.77 0.52
C LEU A 165 -13.32 -13.03 1.80
N LEU A 166 -14.07 -11.99 2.17
CA LEU A 166 -13.84 -11.21 3.39
C LEU A 166 -13.92 -12.09 4.64
N ARG A 167 -14.89 -13.04 4.69
CA ARG A 167 -14.99 -14.00 5.82
C ARG A 167 -13.78 -14.93 5.92
N GLN A 168 -13.19 -15.37 4.79
CA GLN A 168 -11.98 -16.19 4.78
C GLN A 168 -10.78 -15.41 5.32
N PHE A 169 -10.71 -14.10 5.07
CA PHE A 169 -9.70 -13.22 5.67
C PHE A 169 -9.95 -12.98 7.15
N HIS A 170 -11.20 -12.81 7.56
CA HIS A 170 -11.57 -12.64 8.97
C HIS A 170 -11.01 -13.78 9.84
N ALA A 171 -11.10 -15.01 9.36
CA ALA A 171 -10.56 -16.17 10.07
C ALA A 171 -9.02 -16.17 10.19
N LYS A 172 -8.30 -15.50 9.26
CA LYS A 172 -6.84 -15.37 9.28
C LYS A 172 -6.34 -14.15 10.06
N VAL A 173 -7.17 -13.12 10.17
CA VAL A 173 -6.85 -11.83 10.82
C VAL A 173 -6.74 -11.95 12.34
N GLY A 174 -7.32 -12.96 12.97
CA GLY A 174 -7.11 -13.24 14.40
C GLY A 174 -5.64 -13.34 14.83
N PHE A 175 -4.74 -13.58 13.87
CA PHE A 175 -3.29 -13.56 14.09
C PHE A 175 -2.72 -12.14 14.32
N LEU A 176 -3.36 -11.09 13.78
CA LEU A 176 -2.89 -9.70 13.91
C LEU A 176 -3.28 -9.07 15.28
N GLN A 177 -4.20 -9.65 16.02
CA GLN A 177 -4.56 -9.21 17.37
C GLN A 177 -3.42 -9.38 18.40
N GLY A 178 -2.34 -10.09 18.01
CA GLY A 178 -1.13 -10.28 18.81
C GLY A 178 0.07 -9.44 18.36
N LEU A 179 -0.11 -8.45 17.48
CA LEU A 179 0.92 -7.45 17.22
C LEU A 179 1.00 -6.51 18.42
N GLU A 180 1.59 -7.04 19.49
CA GLU A 180 1.89 -6.27 20.68
C GLU A 180 2.89 -5.14 20.39
N THR A 181 2.91 -4.15 21.26
CA THR A 181 3.77 -2.97 21.33
C THR A 181 5.28 -3.23 21.15
N SER A 182 5.72 -4.49 21.20
CA SER A 182 7.10 -4.92 20.93
C SER A 182 7.61 -4.62 19.50
N VAL A 183 6.71 -4.44 18.53
CA VAL A 183 7.08 -4.06 17.14
C VAL A 183 7.77 -2.69 17.09
N TRP A 184 7.52 -1.83 18.09
CA TRP A 184 8.04 -0.47 18.18
C TRP A 184 9.27 -0.32 19.08
N SER A 185 9.89 -1.43 19.53
CA SER A 185 10.99 -1.44 20.50
C SER A 185 12.34 -0.95 19.96
N SER A 186 12.45 -0.57 18.69
CA SER A 186 13.66 0.06 18.14
C SER A 186 13.69 1.54 18.51
N ASP A 187 14.74 1.99 19.20
CA ASP A 187 14.96 3.40 19.54
C ASP A 187 14.98 4.26 18.26
N PRO A 188 14.03 5.21 18.07
CA PRO A 188 14.00 6.08 16.91
C PRO A 188 15.25 6.98 16.81
N ARG A 189 16.02 7.14 17.90
CA ARG A 189 17.30 7.85 17.91
C ARG A 189 18.41 7.07 17.20
N ASP A 190 18.23 5.79 16.94
CA ASP A 190 19.14 4.97 16.16
C ASP A 190 18.89 5.16 14.65
N SER A 191 18.71 6.42 14.23
CA SER A 191 18.63 6.74 12.81
C SER A 191 20.01 6.48 12.20
N ARG A 192 20.15 5.36 11.54
CA ARG A 192 21.34 4.97 10.75
C ARG A 192 21.58 5.90 9.55
N ILE A 193 20.93 7.06 9.54
CA ILE A 193 21.05 8.09 8.53
C ILE A 193 21.83 9.24 9.10
N SER A 194 23.16 9.13 9.05
CA SER A 194 24.07 10.22 9.45
C SER A 194 24.40 11.15 8.29
N ASP A 195 24.90 12.33 8.59
CA ASP A 195 25.45 13.24 7.59
C ASP A 195 26.60 12.58 6.84
N GLY A 196 26.64 12.78 5.51
CA GLY A 196 27.67 12.18 4.64
C GLY A 196 27.36 10.76 4.16
N MET A 197 26.25 10.14 4.55
CA MET A 197 25.84 8.83 4.07
C MET A 197 25.38 8.89 2.61
N ALA A 198 25.84 7.94 1.77
CA ALA A 198 25.40 7.82 0.39
C ALA A 198 23.87 7.68 0.29
N TYR A 199 23.29 8.32 -0.71
CA TYR A 199 21.84 8.30 -0.97
C TYR A 199 20.97 8.77 0.21
N ARG A 200 21.45 9.72 1.01
CA ARG A 200 20.73 10.23 2.18
C ARG A 200 19.36 10.80 1.81
N VAL A 201 19.29 11.63 0.78
CA VAL A 201 18.04 12.26 0.32
C VAL A 201 17.04 11.21 -0.15
N GLU A 202 17.50 10.24 -0.93
CA GLU A 202 16.69 9.15 -1.45
C GLU A 202 16.15 8.27 -0.32
N ARG A 203 16.97 8.02 0.72
CA ARG A 203 16.52 7.26 1.91
C ARG A 203 15.42 8.00 2.65
N TYR A 204 15.57 9.30 2.91
CA TYR A 204 14.53 10.10 3.55
C TYR A 204 13.25 10.12 2.72
N LYS A 205 13.35 10.30 1.40
CA LYS A 205 12.23 10.25 0.48
C LYS A 205 11.52 8.90 0.51
N ALA A 206 12.27 7.80 0.47
CA ALA A 206 11.74 6.44 0.50
C ALA A 206 11.01 6.13 1.82
N ILE A 207 11.56 6.56 2.96
CA ILE A 207 10.93 6.42 4.28
C ILE A 207 9.69 7.33 4.38
N GLY A 208 9.81 8.59 3.94
CA GLY A 208 8.72 9.57 4.00
C GLY A 208 7.51 9.17 3.18
N ASN A 209 7.72 8.57 2.00
CA ASN A 209 6.67 8.12 1.11
C ASN A 209 6.24 6.64 1.37
N GLY A 210 7.01 5.90 2.17
CA GLY A 210 6.74 4.49 2.44
C GLY A 210 5.53 4.26 3.34
N GLN A 211 4.88 3.13 3.21
CA GLN A 211 3.86 2.65 4.14
C GLN A 211 4.54 1.97 5.35
N VAL A 212 3.93 2.12 6.53
CA VAL A 212 4.34 1.38 7.73
C VAL A 212 3.69 0.00 7.68
N PRO A 213 4.45 -1.10 7.60
CA PRO A 213 3.89 -2.43 7.35
C PRO A 213 2.81 -2.86 8.35
N ALA A 214 3.05 -2.67 9.65
CA ALA A 214 2.08 -3.02 10.69
C ALA A 214 0.77 -2.22 10.56
N VAL A 215 0.85 -0.91 10.23
CA VAL A 215 -0.33 -0.07 10.04
C VAL A 215 -1.14 -0.51 8.81
N ALA A 216 -0.47 -0.76 7.69
CA ALA A 216 -1.13 -1.22 6.47
C ALA A 216 -1.82 -2.58 6.66
N ALA A 217 -1.14 -3.53 7.31
CA ALA A 217 -1.72 -4.85 7.61
C ALA A 217 -2.94 -4.74 8.54
N THR A 218 -2.85 -3.91 9.59
CA THR A 218 -3.96 -3.68 10.52
C THR A 218 -5.12 -2.96 9.86
N ALA A 219 -4.85 -1.95 9.01
CA ALA A 219 -5.90 -1.25 8.25
C ALA A 219 -6.69 -2.20 7.36
N PHE A 220 -6.00 -3.07 6.61
CA PHE A 220 -6.65 -4.11 5.81
C PHE A 220 -7.52 -5.02 6.69
N ALA A 221 -6.98 -5.50 7.80
CA ALA A 221 -7.67 -6.37 8.73
C ALA A 221 -8.95 -5.74 9.29
N LEU A 222 -8.87 -4.47 9.73
CA LEU A 222 -10.02 -3.73 10.27
C LEU A 222 -11.10 -3.49 9.20
N LEU A 223 -10.71 -3.18 7.96
CA LEU A 223 -11.63 -2.98 6.85
C LEU A 223 -12.37 -4.27 6.46
N VAL A 224 -11.67 -5.40 6.53
CA VAL A 224 -12.26 -6.73 6.34
C VAL A 224 -13.19 -7.10 7.50
N ALA A 225 -12.79 -6.81 8.75
CA ALA A 225 -13.53 -7.16 9.96
C ALA A 225 -14.83 -6.35 10.14
N ARG A 226 -14.88 -5.13 9.63
CA ARG A 226 -16.10 -4.32 9.60
C ARG A 226 -17.05 -4.89 8.54
N GLY A 227 -17.58 -6.10 8.81
CA GLY A 227 -18.70 -6.68 8.08
C GLY A 227 -19.88 -5.70 8.08
N ASP A 228 -20.78 -5.81 7.10
CA ASP A 228 -22.03 -5.07 7.09
C ASP A 228 -22.79 -5.41 8.39
N ILE A 229 -22.86 -4.43 9.34
CA ILE A 229 -23.78 -4.46 10.46
C ILE A 229 -25.10 -3.93 9.93
#